data_b9ac3753ddd379d4c51520a6eee4d8b9
#
_entry.id   b9ac3753ddd379d4c51520a6eee4d8b9
#
_cell.length_a   1.000
_cell.length_b   1.000
_cell.length_c   1.000
_cell.angle_alpha   90.00
_cell.angle_beta   90.00
_cell.angle_gamma   90.00
#
_symmetry.space_group_name_H-M   'P 1'
#
loop_
_entity.id
_entity.type
_entity.pdbx_description
1 polymer ?
#
loop_
_entity_poly.entity_id
_entity_poly.type
_entity_poly.pdbx_seq_one_letter_code
_entity_poly.pdbx_strand_id
1 'polypeptide(L)'
;IAQCLVGSEMCIRDRYNMVYRLSAADAYRKYLVKKIEVKGIAETKTMASDGYIYVERICCSESDAAAVIQYDFKMGSGIRKQYRKVGIGDDLYEISGGLEEYQGGFEVKQINRQEESVEFVNGMKLYAGDINGKVDEEQIRRIQIRETILSHIDRERRLFGRRIKVLSLFFIDEVARYKKYDETGCPQNGSYADIFEEEYRNIIENMKYGPGDEKYRDYIEMIPVEKTHAGYFSIDRKGHVVDSKGKGKEMMSDDQDAYDLIMKNKELLLECDPKQS
;
A
#
# COMPACT_ATOMS: atom_id res chain seq x y z
N ILE A 1 -6.03 7.77 23.14
CA ILE A 1 -6.85 6.67 23.71
C ILE A 1 -5.96 5.61 24.37
N ALA A 2 -4.80 5.26 23.77
CA ALA A 2 -3.89 4.26 24.34
C ALA A 2 -3.22 4.72 25.66
N GLN A 3 -2.98 6.01 25.83
CA GLN A 3 -2.33 6.56 27.03
C GLN A 3 -3.25 6.55 28.28
N CYS A 4 -4.56 6.65 28.12
CA CYS A 4 -5.50 6.57 29.23
C CYS A 4 -5.67 5.15 29.78
N LEU A 5 -5.51 4.13 28.93
CA LEU A 5 -5.60 2.72 29.34
C LEU A 5 -4.40 2.25 30.16
N VAL A 6 -3.21 2.76 29.85
CA VAL A 6 -1.97 2.44 30.61
C VAL A 6 -2.00 3.00 32.02
N GLY A 7 -2.52 4.22 32.19
CA GLY A 7 -2.67 4.83 33.51
C GLY A 7 -3.71 4.14 34.40
N SER A 8 -4.79 3.64 33.80
CA SER A 8 -5.85 2.94 34.55
C SER A 8 -5.43 1.53 35.01
N GLU A 9 -4.63 0.82 34.21
CA GLU A 9 -4.10 -0.50 34.60
C GLU A 9 -3.13 -0.42 35.80
N MET A 10 -2.32 0.61 35.88
CA MET A 10 -1.40 0.81 37.01
C MET A 10 -2.14 1.13 38.32
N CYS A 11 -3.20 1.94 38.28
CA CYS A 11 -4.02 2.26 39.47
C CYS A 11 -4.86 1.08 39.97
N ILE A 12 -5.28 0.18 39.09
CA ILE A 12 -6.05 -1.03 39.45
C ILE A 12 -5.13 -2.07 40.09
N ARG A 13 -3.89 -2.18 39.64
CA ARG A 13 -2.92 -3.16 40.16
C ARG A 13 -2.59 -2.96 41.65
N ASP A 14 -2.57 -1.74 42.10
CA ASP A 14 -2.15 -1.38 43.48
C ASP A 14 -3.29 -1.51 44.51
N ARG A 15 -4.55 -1.70 44.07
CA ARG A 15 -5.71 -1.70 44.98
C ARG A 15 -6.52 -2.99 45.05
N TYR A 16 -6.36 -3.90 44.07
CA TYR A 16 -7.14 -5.13 43.98
C TYR A 16 -6.28 -6.34 43.59
N ASN A 17 -6.60 -7.49 44.16
CA ASN A 17 -6.01 -8.74 43.71
C ASN A 17 -6.44 -9.04 42.27
N MET A 18 -5.48 -9.20 41.36
CA MET A 18 -5.75 -9.51 40.00
C MET A 18 -6.16 -10.98 39.86
N VAL A 19 -7.47 -11.22 39.65
CA VAL A 19 -8.05 -12.55 39.48
C VAL A 19 -7.84 -13.12 38.08
N TYR A 20 -7.82 -12.25 37.06
CA TYR A 20 -7.63 -12.65 35.67
C TYR A 20 -6.97 -11.54 34.88
N ARG A 21 -6.05 -11.90 33.98
CA ARG A 21 -5.44 -10.99 33.03
C ARG A 21 -5.44 -11.62 31.63
N LEU A 22 -5.98 -10.91 30.65
CA LEU A 22 -5.85 -11.22 29.24
C LEU A 22 -5.07 -10.10 28.57
N SER A 23 -3.77 -10.32 28.33
CA SER A 23 -2.96 -9.36 27.57
C SER A 23 -3.29 -9.44 26.06
N ALA A 24 -2.94 -8.41 25.30
CA ALA A 24 -3.08 -8.42 23.83
C ALA A 24 -2.34 -9.61 23.20
N ALA A 25 -1.14 -9.95 23.73
CA ALA A 25 -0.37 -11.10 23.29
C ALA A 25 -1.08 -12.44 23.59
N ASP A 26 -1.71 -12.56 24.78
CA ASP A 26 -2.43 -13.76 25.13
C ASP A 26 -3.72 -13.91 24.32
N ALA A 27 -4.42 -12.80 24.08
CA ALA A 27 -5.60 -12.78 23.21
C ALA A 27 -5.25 -13.21 21.78
N TYR A 28 -4.11 -12.75 21.26
CA TYR A 28 -3.59 -13.16 19.95
C TYR A 28 -3.25 -14.64 19.91
N ARG A 29 -2.47 -15.15 20.89
CA ARG A 29 -2.10 -16.58 21.00
C ARG A 29 -3.30 -17.49 21.09
N LYS A 30 -4.38 -17.03 21.74
CA LYS A 30 -5.65 -17.77 21.89
C LYS A 30 -6.59 -17.58 20.71
N TYR A 31 -6.16 -16.89 19.63
CA TYR A 31 -6.98 -16.61 18.45
C TYR A 31 -8.27 -15.83 18.75
N LEU A 32 -8.29 -15.03 19.82
CA LEU A 32 -9.44 -14.19 20.19
C LEU A 32 -9.47 -12.86 19.43
N VAL A 33 -8.33 -12.45 18.88
CA VAL A 33 -8.17 -11.22 18.09
C VAL A 33 -7.43 -11.51 16.79
N LYS A 34 -7.67 -10.69 15.76
CA LYS A 34 -6.96 -10.76 14.48
C LYS A 34 -5.53 -10.26 14.64
N LYS A 35 -4.61 -10.79 13.83
CA LYS A 35 -3.26 -10.24 13.69
C LYS A 35 -3.33 -8.83 13.11
N ILE A 36 -2.61 -7.91 13.73
CA ILE A 36 -2.31 -6.59 13.17
C ILE A 36 -0.89 -6.68 12.61
N GLU A 37 -0.76 -6.39 11.35
CA GLU A 37 0.52 -6.32 10.65
C GLU A 37 0.65 -4.93 10.01
N VAL A 38 1.77 -4.28 10.25
CA VAL A 38 2.04 -2.93 9.75
C VAL A 38 3.24 -3.01 8.82
N LYS A 39 3.07 -2.59 7.57
CA LYS A 39 4.16 -2.35 6.63
C LYS A 39 4.41 -0.84 6.61
N GLY A 40 5.58 -0.43 7.09
CA GLY A 40 6.04 0.95 7.05
C GLY A 40 6.84 1.24 5.78
N ILE A 41 6.89 2.51 5.38
CA ILE A 41 7.81 3.05 4.39
C ILE A 41 8.75 3.96 5.17
N ALA A 42 10.07 3.70 5.11
CA ALA A 42 11.06 4.48 5.81
C ALA A 42 11.97 5.22 4.83
N GLU A 43 12.12 6.52 5.04
CA GLU A 43 13.16 7.30 4.35
C GLU A 43 14.49 7.04 5.05
N THR A 44 15.42 6.40 4.36
CA THR A 44 16.79 6.20 4.84
C THR A 44 17.65 7.30 4.26
N LYS A 45 17.99 8.29 5.06
CA LYS A 45 18.98 9.31 4.66
C LYS A 45 20.37 8.74 4.79
N THR A 46 20.88 8.14 3.72
CA THR A 46 22.28 7.72 3.64
C THR A 46 23.09 8.86 3.00
N MET A 47 24.20 9.24 3.61
CA MET A 47 25.06 10.33 3.11
C MET A 47 25.80 9.99 1.80
N ALA A 48 25.57 8.82 1.21
CA ALA A 48 26.40 8.33 0.13
C ALA A 48 26.01 8.83 -1.27
N SER A 49 24.76 9.13 -1.54
CA SER A 49 24.31 9.79 -2.79
C SER A 49 22.84 10.18 -2.74
N ASP A 50 22.45 11.13 -3.62
CA ASP A 50 21.06 11.56 -3.80
C ASP A 50 20.26 10.64 -4.75
N GLY A 51 20.84 9.53 -5.25
CA GLY A 51 20.18 8.59 -6.15
C GLY A 51 18.95 7.95 -5.54
N TYR A 52 17.80 8.09 -6.22
CA TYR A 52 16.55 7.52 -5.75
C TYR A 52 16.52 6.00 -5.90
N ILE A 53 16.31 5.28 -4.82
CA ILE A 53 16.08 3.84 -4.80
C ILE A 53 14.98 3.52 -3.79
N TYR A 54 13.95 2.82 -4.22
CA TYR A 54 12.95 2.22 -3.34
C TYR A 54 13.02 0.71 -3.47
N VAL A 55 13.15 -0.02 -2.36
CA VAL A 55 13.15 -1.48 -2.34
C VAL A 55 11.73 -1.96 -2.07
N GLU A 56 11.02 -2.42 -3.11
CA GLU A 56 9.65 -2.90 -2.99
C GLU A 56 9.59 -4.23 -2.21
N ARG A 57 10.39 -5.21 -2.64
CA ARG A 57 10.42 -6.55 -2.02
C ARG A 57 11.64 -7.36 -2.44
N ILE A 58 11.95 -8.36 -1.63
CA ILE A 58 12.92 -9.40 -1.98
C ILE A 58 12.17 -10.61 -2.57
N CYS A 59 12.57 -11.03 -3.76
CA CYS A 59 12.00 -12.17 -4.45
C CYS A 59 12.78 -13.45 -4.13
N CYS A 60 12.05 -14.51 -3.85
CA CYS A 60 12.63 -15.84 -3.69
C CYS A 60 12.34 -16.64 -4.95
N SER A 61 13.34 -16.95 -5.76
CA SER A 61 13.30 -18.11 -6.66
C SER A 61 14.19 -19.21 -6.09
N GLU A 62 13.98 -20.45 -6.47
CA GLU A 62 14.72 -21.60 -5.89
C GLU A 62 16.23 -21.50 -6.15
N SER A 63 16.65 -20.82 -7.22
CA SER A 63 18.05 -20.71 -7.63
C SER A 63 18.73 -19.39 -7.21
N ASP A 64 18.02 -18.23 -7.28
CA ASP A 64 18.67 -16.94 -7.12
C ASP A 64 17.86 -15.95 -6.28
N ALA A 65 18.55 -15.26 -5.35
CA ALA A 65 17.99 -14.12 -4.65
C ALA A 65 17.93 -12.92 -5.59
N ALA A 66 16.78 -12.26 -5.63
CA ALA A 66 16.59 -11.04 -6.40
C ALA A 66 15.73 -10.05 -5.63
N ALA A 67 15.89 -8.76 -5.92
CA ALA A 67 15.05 -7.71 -5.36
C ALA A 67 14.25 -7.02 -6.47
N VAL A 68 13.04 -6.56 -6.14
CA VAL A 68 12.32 -5.60 -6.97
C VAL A 68 12.59 -4.23 -6.39
N ILE A 69 13.18 -3.37 -7.20
CA ILE A 69 13.47 -1.99 -6.83
C ILE A 69 12.81 -1.03 -7.80
N GLN A 70 12.50 0.17 -7.32
CA GLN A 70 12.17 1.32 -8.17
C GLN A 70 13.35 2.29 -8.14
N TYR A 71 13.73 2.79 -9.29
CA TYR A 71 14.88 3.69 -9.47
C TYR A 71 14.61 4.68 -10.60
N ASP A 72 15.39 5.74 -10.67
CA ASP A 72 15.31 6.70 -11.75
C ASP A 72 15.99 6.14 -13.01
N PHE A 73 15.30 6.23 -14.14
CA PHE A 73 15.76 5.76 -15.44
C PHE A 73 15.76 6.91 -16.46
N LYS A 74 16.83 7.04 -17.19
CA LYS A 74 17.02 8.06 -18.22
C LYS A 74 16.37 7.63 -19.54
N MET A 75 15.40 8.40 -19.98
CA MET A 75 14.81 8.28 -21.32
C MET A 75 15.23 9.48 -22.18
N GLY A 76 15.08 9.38 -23.48
CA GLY A 76 15.37 10.48 -24.40
C GLY A 76 14.63 11.79 -24.09
N SER A 77 13.50 11.73 -23.39
CA SER A 77 12.64 12.85 -23.01
C SER A 77 12.74 13.27 -21.53
N GLY A 78 13.62 12.68 -20.74
CA GLY A 78 13.78 12.99 -19.32
C GLY A 78 14.03 11.78 -18.43
N ILE A 79 13.90 11.98 -17.13
CA ILE A 79 14.06 10.94 -16.11
C ILE A 79 12.68 10.44 -15.70
N ARG A 80 12.51 9.12 -15.61
CA ARG A 80 11.28 8.47 -15.09
C ARG A 80 11.62 7.39 -14.08
N LYS A 81 10.72 7.16 -13.14
CA LYS A 81 10.84 6.07 -12.19
C LYS A 81 10.38 4.76 -12.82
N GLN A 82 11.18 3.71 -12.65
CA GLN A 82 10.91 2.39 -13.21
C GLN A 82 11.12 1.30 -12.19
N TYR A 83 10.21 0.33 -12.14
CA TYR A 83 10.39 -0.91 -11.36
C TYR A 83 11.18 -1.94 -12.17
N ARG A 84 12.16 -2.55 -11.52
CA ARG A 84 12.96 -3.62 -12.12
C ARG A 84 13.34 -4.68 -11.09
N LYS A 85 13.36 -5.92 -11.54
CA LYS A 85 13.95 -7.01 -10.78
C LYS A 85 15.46 -6.98 -11.00
N VAL A 86 16.23 -6.88 -9.92
CA VAL A 86 17.70 -6.86 -9.93
C VAL A 86 18.24 -8.07 -9.17
N GLY A 87 19.38 -8.57 -9.62
CA GLY A 87 20.15 -9.65 -9.01
C GLY A 87 21.53 -9.16 -8.54
N ILE A 88 22.30 -10.09 -7.95
CA ILE A 88 23.71 -9.81 -7.58
C ILE A 88 24.52 -9.52 -8.84
N GLY A 89 25.31 -8.46 -8.82
CA GLY A 89 26.13 -7.99 -9.94
C GLY A 89 25.44 -7.00 -10.88
N ASP A 90 24.13 -6.73 -10.71
CA ASP A 90 23.47 -5.67 -11.49
C ASP A 90 23.95 -4.29 -11.00
N ASP A 91 24.44 -3.44 -11.90
CA ASP A 91 24.86 -2.07 -11.61
C ASP A 91 23.78 -1.07 -12.00
N LEU A 92 23.33 -0.28 -11.01
CA LEU A 92 22.30 0.74 -11.20
C LEU A 92 22.74 1.85 -12.16
N TYR A 93 24.03 2.15 -12.24
CA TYR A 93 24.53 3.11 -13.22
C TYR A 93 24.27 2.65 -14.65
N GLU A 94 24.58 1.38 -14.95
CA GLU A 94 24.34 0.81 -16.28
C GLU A 94 22.85 0.71 -16.60
N ILE A 95 22.05 0.13 -15.68
CA ILE A 95 20.64 -0.11 -15.94
C ILE A 95 19.77 1.15 -15.90
N SER A 96 20.25 2.26 -15.32
CA SER A 96 19.59 3.57 -15.32
C SER A 96 19.78 4.37 -16.62
N GLY A 97 20.62 3.88 -17.51
CA GLY A 97 21.03 4.64 -18.73
C GLY A 97 22.11 5.67 -18.46
N GLY A 98 22.96 5.42 -17.44
CA GLY A 98 24.13 6.24 -17.12
C GLY A 98 23.81 7.50 -16.32
N LEU A 99 22.88 7.42 -15.36
CA LEU A 99 22.61 8.52 -14.43
C LEU A 99 23.74 8.66 -13.42
N GLU A 100 24.30 9.88 -13.32
CA GLU A 100 25.45 10.19 -12.48
C GLU A 100 25.21 9.93 -10.98
N GLU A 101 23.95 10.04 -10.54
CA GLU A 101 23.53 9.76 -9.17
C GLU A 101 23.80 8.30 -8.73
N TYR A 102 23.94 7.38 -9.69
CA TYR A 102 24.27 5.98 -9.42
C TYR A 102 25.75 5.65 -9.67
N GLN A 103 26.58 6.64 -9.94
CA GLN A 103 28.03 6.43 -9.92
C GLN A 103 28.52 6.16 -8.50
N GLY A 104 29.58 5.38 -8.36
CA GLY A 104 30.21 5.16 -7.05
C GLY A 104 29.73 3.90 -6.32
N GLY A 105 29.50 2.80 -7.04
CA GLY A 105 29.36 1.48 -6.45
C GLY A 105 27.92 1.09 -6.10
N PHE A 106 26.96 1.50 -6.92
CA PHE A 106 25.58 1.03 -6.85
C PHE A 106 25.37 -0.32 -7.56
N GLU A 107 26.42 -1.12 -7.66
CA GLU A 107 26.32 -2.52 -8.03
C GLU A 107 25.76 -3.34 -6.86
N VAL A 108 24.83 -4.23 -7.12
CA VAL A 108 24.23 -5.11 -6.09
C VAL A 108 25.24 -6.14 -5.65
N LYS A 109 25.77 -5.99 -4.44
CA LYS A 109 26.75 -6.88 -3.82
C LYS A 109 26.13 -8.14 -3.23
N GLN A 110 25.02 -7.97 -2.50
CA GLN A 110 24.35 -9.06 -1.79
C GLN A 110 22.87 -8.79 -1.62
N ILE A 111 22.07 -9.86 -1.71
CA ILE A 111 20.64 -9.83 -1.39
C ILE A 111 20.40 -10.86 -0.28
N ASN A 112 19.93 -10.37 0.89
CA ASN A 112 19.66 -11.18 2.05
C ASN A 112 18.16 -11.43 2.20
N ARG A 113 17.75 -12.70 2.10
CA ARG A 113 16.35 -13.11 2.19
C ARG A 113 15.77 -13.07 3.60
N GLN A 114 16.61 -13.38 4.61
CA GLN A 114 16.17 -13.45 6.01
C GLN A 114 15.93 -12.06 6.58
N GLU A 115 16.81 -11.13 6.20
CA GLU A 115 16.73 -9.73 6.62
C GLU A 115 15.89 -8.85 5.67
N GLU A 116 15.44 -9.43 4.55
CA GLU A 116 14.73 -8.72 3.48
C GLU A 116 15.48 -7.46 3.01
N SER A 117 16.79 -7.59 2.76
CA SER A 117 17.68 -6.46 2.45
C SER A 117 18.52 -6.66 1.19
N VAL A 118 18.89 -5.53 0.59
CA VAL A 118 19.85 -5.42 -0.52
C VAL A 118 21.04 -4.61 -0.03
N GLU A 119 22.27 -5.11 -0.27
CA GLU A 119 23.51 -4.40 0.00
C GLU A 119 24.22 -4.09 -1.33
N PHE A 120 24.68 -2.86 -1.48
CA PHE A 120 25.44 -2.39 -2.62
C PHE A 120 26.94 -2.39 -2.32
N VAL A 121 27.78 -2.36 -3.37
CA VAL A 121 29.24 -2.36 -3.25
C VAL A 121 29.76 -1.14 -2.49
N ASN A 122 29.07 0.00 -2.56
CA ASN A 122 29.39 1.22 -1.78
C ASN A 122 29.09 1.09 -0.27
N GLY A 123 28.62 -0.07 0.20
CA GLY A 123 28.27 -0.33 1.61
C GLY A 123 26.87 0.12 2.01
N MET A 124 26.10 0.71 1.10
CA MET A 124 24.69 1.03 1.38
C MET A 124 23.89 -0.27 1.52
N LYS A 125 23.07 -0.35 2.58
CA LYS A 125 22.14 -1.44 2.80
C LYS A 125 20.73 -0.90 2.97
N LEU A 126 19.81 -1.39 2.16
CA LEU A 126 18.39 -1.02 2.17
C LEU A 126 17.53 -2.25 2.43
N TYR A 127 16.51 -2.10 3.25
CA TYR A 127 15.53 -3.12 3.56
C TYR A 127 14.28 -2.97 2.68
N ALA A 128 13.49 -4.02 2.55
CA ALA A 128 12.20 -3.93 1.88
C ALA A 128 11.31 -2.86 2.55
N GLY A 129 10.86 -1.89 1.77
CA GLY A 129 10.14 -0.71 2.24
C GLY A 129 11.02 0.54 2.42
N ASP A 130 12.34 0.43 2.35
CA ASP A 130 13.23 1.57 2.48
C ASP A 130 13.32 2.39 1.20
N ILE A 131 13.47 3.70 1.38
CA ILE A 131 13.71 4.67 0.31
C ILE A 131 15.02 5.39 0.58
N ASN A 132 15.91 5.41 -0.42
CA ASN A 132 17.07 6.31 -0.48
C ASN A 132 16.81 7.43 -1.48
N GLY A 133 17.37 8.61 -1.22
CA GLY A 133 17.23 9.78 -2.08
C GLY A 133 16.03 10.66 -1.73
N LYS A 134 15.82 11.70 -2.53
CA LYS A 134 14.76 12.68 -2.30
C LYS A 134 13.46 12.18 -2.90
N VAL A 135 12.41 12.20 -2.09
CA VAL A 135 11.04 11.90 -2.51
C VAL A 135 10.12 13.06 -2.15
N ASP A 136 9.14 13.31 -3.00
CA ASP A 136 8.05 14.21 -2.69
C ASP A 136 6.87 13.44 -2.06
N GLU A 137 5.91 14.16 -1.53
CA GLU A 137 4.74 13.59 -0.87
C GLU A 137 3.90 12.74 -1.86
N GLU A 138 3.78 13.17 -3.10
CA GLU A 138 3.02 12.43 -4.12
C GLU A 138 3.65 11.06 -4.40
N GLN A 139 4.98 11.00 -4.48
CA GLN A 139 5.69 9.73 -4.65
C GLN A 139 5.50 8.79 -3.45
N ILE A 140 5.52 9.32 -2.23
CA ILE A 140 5.22 8.52 -1.02
C ILE A 140 3.79 7.97 -1.09
N ARG A 141 2.80 8.79 -1.47
CA ARG A 141 1.41 8.35 -1.63
C ARG A 141 1.28 7.29 -2.72
N ARG A 142 1.97 7.46 -3.84
CA ARG A 142 2.02 6.46 -4.93
C ARG A 142 2.53 5.11 -4.42
N ILE A 143 3.62 5.10 -3.67
CA ILE A 143 4.17 3.87 -3.07
C ILE A 143 3.16 3.26 -2.10
N GLN A 144 2.53 4.04 -1.22
CA GLN A 144 1.53 3.55 -0.27
C GLN A 144 0.33 2.91 -0.97
N ILE A 145 -0.18 3.54 -2.03
CA ILE A 145 -1.28 3.01 -2.85
C ILE A 145 -0.85 1.70 -3.50
N ARG A 146 0.31 1.67 -4.16
CA ARG A 146 0.85 0.48 -4.81
C ARG A 146 1.02 -0.69 -3.84
N GLU A 147 1.62 -0.45 -2.68
CA GLU A 147 1.83 -1.48 -1.66
C GLU A 147 0.51 -2.05 -1.12
N THR A 148 -0.50 -1.20 -0.99
CA THR A 148 -1.83 -1.65 -0.58
C THR A 148 -2.48 -2.51 -1.66
N ILE A 149 -2.35 -2.15 -2.95
CA ILE A 149 -2.84 -2.95 -4.07
C ILE A 149 -2.13 -4.30 -4.12
N LEU A 150 -0.80 -4.34 -4.01
CA LEU A 150 -0.03 -5.58 -3.99
C LEU A 150 -0.45 -6.51 -2.84
N SER A 151 -0.62 -5.94 -1.64
CA SER A 151 -1.08 -6.69 -0.46
C SER A 151 -2.50 -7.23 -0.63
N HIS A 152 -3.38 -6.44 -1.26
CA HIS A 152 -4.76 -6.84 -1.58
C HIS A 152 -4.77 -8.03 -2.54
N ILE A 153 -4.10 -7.89 -3.69
CA ILE A 153 -4.05 -8.92 -4.74
C ILE A 153 -3.44 -10.22 -4.20
N ASP A 154 -2.34 -10.14 -3.45
CA ASP A 154 -1.71 -11.33 -2.86
C ASP A 154 -2.66 -12.06 -1.89
N ARG A 155 -3.41 -11.31 -1.08
CA ARG A 155 -4.39 -11.89 -0.16
C ARG A 155 -5.60 -12.45 -0.90
N GLU A 156 -6.13 -11.71 -1.88
CA GLU A 156 -7.28 -12.14 -2.68
C GLU A 156 -6.96 -13.43 -3.45
N ARG A 157 -5.82 -13.50 -4.13
CA ARG A 157 -5.34 -14.68 -4.84
C ARG A 157 -5.31 -15.93 -3.93
N ARG A 158 -4.79 -15.80 -2.71
CA ARG A 158 -4.75 -16.90 -1.74
C ARG A 158 -6.13 -17.35 -1.25
N LEU A 159 -7.10 -16.45 -1.20
CA LEU A 159 -8.44 -16.70 -0.66
C LEU A 159 -9.47 -16.98 -1.76
N PHE A 160 -9.14 -16.73 -3.02
CA PHE A 160 -10.04 -16.85 -4.17
C PHE A 160 -10.68 -18.24 -4.28
N GLY A 161 -9.89 -19.31 -4.15
CA GLY A 161 -10.38 -20.69 -4.18
C GLY A 161 -11.33 -21.04 -3.02
N ARG A 162 -11.31 -20.25 -1.94
CA ARG A 162 -12.23 -20.38 -0.80
C ARG A 162 -13.50 -19.54 -0.95
N ARG A 163 -13.65 -18.80 -2.03
CA ARG A 163 -14.73 -17.83 -2.28
C ARG A 163 -14.83 -16.75 -1.19
N ILE A 164 -13.70 -16.33 -0.64
CA ILE A 164 -13.62 -15.26 0.34
C ILE A 164 -13.18 -14.00 -0.39
N LYS A 165 -14.04 -12.99 -0.42
CA LYS A 165 -13.73 -11.69 -1.00
C LYS A 165 -12.87 -10.88 -0.03
N VAL A 166 -11.88 -10.18 -0.56
CA VAL A 166 -11.01 -9.26 0.16
C VAL A 166 -11.47 -7.83 -0.13
N LEU A 167 -11.48 -6.99 0.88
CA LEU A 167 -11.69 -5.54 0.74
C LEU A 167 -10.51 -4.82 1.37
N SER A 168 -10.04 -3.77 0.70
CA SER A 168 -9.06 -2.83 1.24
C SER A 168 -9.73 -1.48 1.47
N LEU A 169 -9.40 -0.84 2.57
CA LEU A 169 -9.93 0.46 2.95
C LEU A 169 -8.80 1.48 2.96
N PHE A 170 -8.98 2.54 2.18
CA PHE A 170 -8.08 3.69 2.15
C PHE A 170 -8.69 4.85 2.93
N PHE A 171 -7.94 5.40 3.87
CA PHE A 171 -8.27 6.68 4.51
C PHE A 171 -7.51 7.78 3.78
N ILE A 172 -8.23 8.75 3.26
CA ILE A 172 -7.67 9.87 2.52
C ILE A 172 -7.89 11.18 3.27
N ASP A 173 -6.99 12.13 3.05
CA ASP A 173 -6.97 13.44 3.72
C ASP A 173 -7.94 14.46 3.08
N GLU A 174 -8.06 14.43 1.75
CA GLU A 174 -8.91 15.35 0.98
C GLU A 174 -9.72 14.61 -0.08
N VAL A 175 -11.04 14.83 -0.09
CA VAL A 175 -11.95 14.21 -1.06
C VAL A 175 -11.60 14.62 -2.50
N ALA A 176 -11.17 15.87 -2.71
CA ALA A 176 -10.78 16.38 -4.02
C ALA A 176 -9.61 15.64 -4.67
N ARG A 177 -8.77 14.97 -3.86
CA ARG A 177 -7.68 14.11 -4.37
C ARG A 177 -8.18 12.77 -4.90
N TYR A 178 -9.38 12.36 -4.52
CA TYR A 178 -10.00 11.15 -5.06
C TYR A 178 -11.02 11.47 -6.15
N LYS A 179 -11.91 12.45 -5.92
CA LYS A 179 -12.96 12.85 -6.83
C LYS A 179 -13.13 14.36 -6.85
N LYS A 180 -13.12 14.96 -8.02
CA LYS A 180 -13.33 16.40 -8.23
C LYS A 180 -14.41 16.61 -9.28
N TYR A 181 -14.88 17.85 -9.43
CA TYR A 181 -15.88 18.22 -10.40
C TYR A 181 -15.34 19.35 -11.27
N ASP A 182 -15.64 19.30 -12.57
CA ASP A 182 -15.29 20.36 -13.49
C ASP A 182 -16.28 21.55 -13.39
N GLU A 183 -16.06 22.59 -14.19
CA GLU A 183 -16.90 23.79 -14.20
C GLU A 183 -18.37 23.51 -14.56
N THR A 184 -18.65 22.39 -15.22
CA THR A 184 -19.99 21.94 -15.60
C THR A 184 -20.65 21.05 -14.54
N GLY A 185 -19.92 20.70 -13.47
CA GLY A 185 -20.38 19.80 -12.43
C GLY A 185 -20.22 18.31 -12.76
N CYS A 186 -19.51 17.98 -13.84
CA CYS A 186 -19.22 16.58 -14.18
C CYS A 186 -18.11 16.01 -13.28
N PRO A 187 -18.32 14.79 -12.74
CA PRO A 187 -17.32 14.15 -11.89
C PRO A 187 -16.08 13.74 -12.68
N GLN A 188 -14.91 13.96 -12.09
CA GLN A 188 -13.62 13.57 -12.62
C GLN A 188 -12.77 12.93 -11.52
N ASN A 189 -11.84 12.07 -11.90
CA ASN A 189 -10.86 11.51 -10.97
C ASN A 189 -9.98 12.62 -10.38
N GLY A 190 -9.67 12.48 -9.09
CA GLY A 190 -8.59 13.21 -8.46
C GLY A 190 -7.26 12.43 -8.59
N SER A 191 -6.17 13.04 -8.15
CA SER A 191 -4.81 12.45 -8.28
C SER A 191 -4.68 11.06 -7.66
N TYR A 192 -5.34 10.78 -6.52
CA TYR A 192 -5.25 9.46 -5.88
C TYR A 192 -5.98 8.37 -6.67
N ALA A 193 -7.13 8.71 -7.30
CA ALA A 193 -7.83 7.78 -8.17
C ALA A 193 -7.00 7.48 -9.43
N ASP A 194 -6.40 8.51 -10.05
CA ASP A 194 -5.54 8.36 -11.21
C ASP A 194 -4.30 7.49 -10.87
N ILE A 195 -3.63 7.77 -9.74
CA ILE A 195 -2.50 6.96 -9.26
C ILE A 195 -2.92 5.51 -9.01
N PHE A 196 -4.08 5.31 -8.36
CA PHE A 196 -4.59 3.97 -8.08
C PHE A 196 -4.80 3.17 -9.38
N GLU A 197 -5.48 3.76 -10.36
CA GLU A 197 -5.76 3.10 -11.62
C GLU A 197 -4.48 2.81 -12.42
N GLU A 198 -3.53 3.75 -12.44
CA GLU A 198 -2.24 3.55 -13.10
C GLU A 198 -1.43 2.41 -12.45
N GLU A 199 -1.28 2.44 -11.11
CA GLU A 199 -0.54 1.39 -10.39
C GLU A 199 -1.23 0.03 -10.49
N TYR A 200 -2.57 0.00 -10.45
CA TYR A 200 -3.32 -1.24 -10.61
C TYR A 200 -3.09 -1.86 -11.99
N ARG A 201 -3.20 -1.08 -13.08
CA ARG A 201 -2.90 -1.56 -14.45
C ARG A 201 -1.47 -2.08 -14.54
N ASN A 202 -0.50 -1.31 -14.06
CA ASN A 202 0.91 -1.70 -14.06
C ASN A 202 1.17 -3.01 -13.30
N ILE A 203 0.49 -3.24 -12.19
CA ILE A 203 0.63 -4.47 -11.41
C ILE A 203 0.03 -5.64 -12.17
N ILE A 204 -1.20 -5.52 -12.70
CA ILE A 204 -1.88 -6.61 -13.42
C ILE A 204 -1.10 -7.00 -14.68
N GLU A 205 -0.65 -6.04 -15.48
CA GLU A 205 0.12 -6.27 -16.71
C GLU A 205 1.44 -7.01 -16.46
N ASN A 206 2.08 -6.76 -15.31
CA ASN A 206 3.35 -7.37 -14.94
C ASN A 206 3.21 -8.57 -13.99
N MET A 207 1.97 -8.97 -13.67
CA MET A 207 1.73 -10.07 -12.74
C MET A 207 2.10 -11.41 -13.37
N LYS A 208 2.85 -12.22 -12.62
CA LYS A 208 3.17 -13.59 -13.00
C LYS A 208 2.18 -14.55 -12.34
N TYR A 209 1.52 -15.32 -13.18
CA TYR A 209 0.61 -16.37 -12.76
C TYR A 209 1.34 -17.71 -12.71
N GLY A 210 1.09 -18.48 -11.66
CA GLY A 210 1.58 -19.84 -11.51
C GLY A 210 0.56 -20.88 -11.97
N PRO A 211 0.94 -22.17 -11.96
CA PRO A 211 -0.02 -23.26 -12.18
C PRO A 211 -1.17 -23.20 -11.17
N GLY A 212 -2.41 -23.22 -11.65
CA GLY A 212 -3.61 -23.15 -10.81
C GLY A 212 -4.20 -21.75 -10.64
N ASP A 213 -3.57 -20.73 -11.20
CA ASP A 213 -4.05 -19.33 -11.12
C ASP A 213 -4.95 -18.94 -12.30
N GLU A 214 -5.22 -19.84 -13.25
CA GLU A 214 -5.93 -19.51 -14.48
C GLU A 214 -7.29 -18.85 -14.22
N LYS A 215 -8.05 -19.41 -13.28
CA LYS A 215 -9.37 -18.87 -12.91
C LYS A 215 -9.28 -17.51 -12.24
N TYR A 216 -8.23 -17.28 -11.44
CA TYR A 216 -8.02 -16.00 -10.79
C TYR A 216 -7.59 -14.94 -11.81
N ARG A 217 -6.71 -15.31 -12.75
CA ARG A 217 -6.33 -14.45 -13.86
C ARG A 217 -7.54 -14.00 -14.65
N ASP A 218 -8.36 -14.95 -15.12
CA ASP A 218 -9.55 -14.66 -15.91
C ASP A 218 -10.53 -13.76 -15.13
N TYR A 219 -10.66 -13.95 -13.82
CA TYR A 219 -11.47 -13.11 -12.94
C TYR A 219 -10.95 -11.67 -12.87
N ILE A 220 -9.66 -11.48 -12.57
CA ILE A 220 -9.10 -10.14 -12.33
C ILE A 220 -8.97 -9.33 -13.63
N GLU A 221 -8.69 -10.01 -14.76
CA GLU A 221 -8.60 -9.38 -16.09
C GLU A 221 -9.97 -8.98 -16.66
N MET A 222 -11.06 -9.59 -16.18
CA MET A 222 -12.43 -9.22 -16.59
C MET A 222 -12.94 -7.93 -15.95
N ILE A 223 -12.35 -7.47 -14.85
CA ILE A 223 -12.85 -6.32 -14.09
C ILE A 223 -12.19 -5.05 -14.64
N PRO A 224 -12.97 -4.08 -15.20
CA PRO A 224 -12.42 -2.79 -15.57
C PRO A 224 -11.81 -2.09 -14.34
N VAL A 225 -10.67 -1.43 -14.52
CA VAL A 225 -9.95 -0.81 -13.39
C VAL A 225 -10.81 0.23 -12.66
N GLU A 226 -11.64 0.98 -13.38
CA GLU A 226 -12.54 2.01 -12.85
C GLU A 226 -13.62 1.43 -11.92
N LYS A 227 -13.81 0.11 -11.96
CA LYS A 227 -14.75 -0.64 -11.13
C LYS A 227 -14.09 -1.37 -9.95
N THR A 228 -12.77 -1.28 -9.83
CA THR A 228 -12.03 -1.94 -8.74
C THR A 228 -11.99 -1.10 -7.47
N HIS A 229 -12.37 0.19 -7.54
CA HIS A 229 -12.38 1.10 -6.40
C HIS A 229 -13.65 1.96 -6.38
N ALA A 230 -14.09 2.30 -5.18
CA ALA A 230 -15.19 3.21 -4.94
C ALA A 230 -14.90 4.07 -3.71
N GLY A 231 -15.38 5.31 -3.70
CA GLY A 231 -15.24 6.21 -2.56
C GLY A 231 -16.57 6.44 -1.87
N TYR A 232 -16.57 6.40 -0.54
CA TYR A 232 -17.70 6.81 0.28
C TYR A 232 -17.33 8.10 1.04
N PHE A 233 -18.10 9.15 0.81
CA PHE A 233 -17.82 10.50 1.31
C PHE A 233 -19.13 11.22 1.64
N SER A 234 -19.04 12.27 2.46
CA SER A 234 -20.15 13.20 2.68
C SER A 234 -20.61 13.86 1.37
N ILE A 235 -21.90 14.13 1.25
CA ILE A 235 -22.49 14.69 0.04
C ILE A 235 -23.09 16.07 0.36
N ASP A 236 -22.82 17.06 -0.48
CA ASP A 236 -23.42 18.37 -0.38
C ASP A 236 -24.88 18.41 -0.93
N ARG A 237 -25.55 19.55 -0.79
CA ARG A 237 -26.94 19.75 -1.29
C ARG A 237 -27.08 19.63 -2.81
N LYS A 238 -25.98 19.66 -3.55
CA LYS A 238 -25.93 19.50 -5.02
C LYS A 238 -25.66 18.08 -5.44
N GLY A 239 -25.42 17.16 -4.47
CA GLY A 239 -25.04 15.78 -4.74
C GLY A 239 -23.54 15.57 -5.00
N HIS A 240 -22.70 16.59 -4.75
CA HIS A 240 -21.27 16.46 -4.89
C HIS A 240 -20.65 15.92 -3.62
N VAL A 241 -19.66 15.03 -3.75
CA VAL A 241 -18.87 14.56 -2.61
C VAL A 241 -17.95 15.68 -2.11
N VAL A 242 -17.88 15.83 -0.79
CA VAL A 242 -17.15 16.91 -0.12
C VAL A 242 -16.47 16.40 1.14
N ASP A 243 -15.46 17.14 1.59
CA ASP A 243 -14.83 16.86 2.89
C ASP A 243 -15.81 17.12 4.02
N SER A 244 -15.81 16.23 5.02
CA SER A 244 -16.56 16.40 6.25
C SER A 244 -16.06 17.64 7.00
N LYS A 245 -16.80 18.75 6.96
CA LYS A 245 -16.41 19.99 7.64
C LYS A 245 -16.68 19.86 9.15
N GLY A 246 -15.60 19.76 9.91
CA GLY A 246 -15.66 19.62 11.36
C GLY A 246 -16.15 20.84 12.12
N LYS A 247 -17.48 21.04 12.24
CA LYS A 247 -18.07 21.86 13.31
C LYS A 247 -19.50 21.40 13.61
N GLY A 248 -19.73 20.71 14.72
CA GLY A 248 -21.04 20.51 15.33
C GLY A 248 -21.60 19.09 15.30
N LYS A 249 -22.79 18.91 15.86
CA LYS A 249 -23.52 17.65 16.01
C LYS A 249 -23.86 16.94 14.68
N GLU A 250 -23.91 17.67 13.55
CA GLU A 250 -24.21 17.13 12.23
C GLU A 250 -23.05 16.27 11.67
N MET A 251 -21.80 16.54 12.09
CA MET A 251 -20.62 15.80 11.67
C MET A 251 -20.60 14.33 12.19
N MET A 252 -21.17 14.09 13.36
CA MET A 252 -21.30 12.73 13.89
C MET A 252 -22.26 11.87 13.10
N SER A 253 -23.22 12.47 12.38
CA SER A 253 -24.20 11.75 11.56
C SER A 253 -23.57 11.18 10.28
N ASP A 254 -22.83 12.00 9.54
CA ASP A 254 -22.28 11.59 8.24
C ASP A 254 -21.14 10.56 8.40
N ASP A 255 -20.27 10.77 9.39
CA ASP A 255 -19.21 9.80 9.73
C ASP A 255 -19.79 8.49 10.29
N GLN A 256 -20.93 8.58 11.00
CA GLN A 256 -21.62 7.42 11.52
C GLN A 256 -22.24 6.59 10.38
N ASP A 257 -22.81 7.22 9.37
CA ASP A 257 -23.37 6.54 8.21
C ASP A 257 -22.30 5.84 7.39
N ALA A 258 -21.13 6.48 7.19
CA ALA A 258 -19.97 5.89 6.56
C ALA A 258 -19.44 4.67 7.34
N TYR A 259 -19.33 4.84 8.66
CA TYR A 259 -18.91 3.74 9.54
C TYR A 259 -19.92 2.58 9.50
N ASP A 260 -21.20 2.87 9.55
CA ASP A 260 -22.26 1.85 9.55
C ASP A 260 -22.31 1.10 8.21
N LEU A 261 -22.10 1.78 7.08
CA LEU A 261 -21.99 1.13 5.78
C LEU A 261 -20.80 0.17 5.73
N ILE A 262 -19.63 0.63 6.16
CA ILE A 262 -18.37 -0.13 6.07
C ILE A 262 -18.35 -1.27 7.09
N MET A 263 -18.84 -1.05 8.31
CA MET A 263 -18.69 -2.00 9.41
C MET A 263 -19.92 -2.87 9.63
N LYS A 264 -21.13 -2.35 9.45
CA LYS A 264 -22.39 -3.05 9.71
C LYS A 264 -23.03 -3.59 8.43
N ASN A 265 -23.00 -2.82 7.34
CA ASN A 265 -23.64 -3.17 6.07
C ASN A 265 -22.59 -3.64 5.02
N LYS A 266 -21.46 -4.18 5.46
CA LYS A 266 -20.40 -4.69 4.58
C LYS A 266 -20.88 -5.76 3.58
N GLU A 267 -21.99 -6.41 3.84
CA GLU A 267 -22.60 -7.36 2.91
C GLU A 267 -22.96 -6.70 1.59
N LEU A 268 -23.44 -5.45 1.61
CA LEU A 268 -23.72 -4.68 0.41
C LEU A 268 -22.44 -4.42 -0.42
N LEU A 269 -21.29 -4.24 0.24
CA LEU A 269 -20.00 -4.08 -0.41
C LEU A 269 -19.43 -5.40 -0.95
N LEU A 270 -19.95 -6.54 -0.46
CA LEU A 270 -19.50 -7.88 -0.86
C LEU A 270 -20.35 -8.46 -2.00
N GLU A 271 -21.53 -7.91 -2.27
CA GLU A 271 -22.46 -8.39 -3.29
C GLU A 271 -22.11 -7.98 -4.72
N CYS A 272 -20.95 -7.41 -4.98
CA CYS A 272 -20.56 -7.07 -6.35
C CYS A 272 -20.47 -8.34 -7.22
N ASP A 273 -21.54 -8.61 -7.97
CA ASP A 273 -21.48 -9.44 -9.17
C ASP A 273 -20.72 -8.63 -10.22
N PRO A 274 -19.59 -9.12 -10.78
CA PRO A 274 -18.85 -8.41 -11.83
C PRO A 274 -19.71 -8.10 -13.06
N LYS A 275 -20.89 -8.71 -13.20
CA LYS A 275 -21.84 -8.46 -14.28
C LYS A 275 -22.87 -7.35 -13.97
N GLN A 276 -22.95 -6.87 -12.71
CA GLN A 276 -23.94 -5.86 -12.28
C GLN A 276 -23.32 -4.52 -11.85
N SER A 277 -22.00 -4.39 -11.83
CA SER A 277 -21.32 -3.14 -11.50
C SER A 277 -21.08 -2.27 -12.74
#